data_4943ee3427a3df4c476f6454d4b311de
#
_entry.id   4943ee3427a3df4c476f6454d4b311de
#
_cell.length_a   1.000
_cell.length_b   1.000
_cell.length_c   1.000
_cell.angle_alpha   90.00
_cell.angle_beta   90.00
_cell.angle_gamma   90.00
#
_symmetry.space_group_name_H-M   'P 1'
#
loop_
_entity.id
_entity.type
_entity.pdbx_description
1 polymer ?
#
loop_
_entity_poly.entity_id
_entity_poly.type
_entity_poly.pdbx_seq_one_letter_code
_entity_poly.pdbx_strand_id
1 'polypeptide(L)'
;MDIPTLCTPRLLLRPWTPEDADRLLGILQEPDILRYFPRTEPWPSEGVDRYIAHHLSHWQERGCGHWAVVTPADGQVVGWNGLEFLPETDETEVAYLLSREVWGHGYATEAARAALQFGFTNCSLDKIIGLTHPENVASRRVLEKCRMALIDRQFYFGIELCRYWVEREEFFSQAKGG
;
A
#
# COMPACT_ATOMS: atom_id res chain seq x y z
N MET A 1 -4.02 -20.29 4.75
CA MET A 1 -3.05 -19.98 3.66
C MET A 1 -1.89 -19.21 4.27
N ASP A 2 -0.65 -19.57 3.94
CA ASP A 2 0.49 -18.81 4.43
C ASP A 2 0.60 -17.50 3.63
N ILE A 3 0.67 -16.38 4.33
CA ILE A 3 0.86 -15.07 3.71
C ILE A 3 2.31 -14.98 3.22
N PRO A 4 2.54 -14.73 1.92
CA PRO A 4 3.89 -14.72 1.37
C PRO A 4 4.69 -13.52 1.89
N THR A 5 5.99 -13.70 2.02
CA THR A 5 6.95 -12.63 2.25
C THR A 5 7.61 -12.24 0.94
N LEU A 6 7.64 -10.94 0.61
CA LEU A 6 8.29 -10.43 -0.58
C LEU A 6 9.60 -9.73 -0.19
N CYS A 7 10.69 -10.10 -0.86
CA CYS A 7 11.99 -9.45 -0.71
C CYS A 7 12.21 -8.52 -1.91
N THR A 8 12.57 -7.29 -1.65
CA THR A 8 13.02 -6.31 -2.64
C THR A 8 14.49 -5.95 -2.37
N PRO A 9 15.15 -5.16 -3.20
CA PRO A 9 16.54 -4.77 -2.95
C PRO A 9 16.81 -4.13 -1.59
N ARG A 10 15.81 -3.43 -1.00
CA ARG A 10 16.00 -2.65 0.23
C ARG A 10 14.93 -2.89 1.28
N LEU A 11 13.87 -3.65 0.96
CA LEU A 11 12.73 -3.84 1.84
C LEU A 11 12.35 -5.32 1.95
N LEU A 12 11.75 -5.65 3.08
CA LEU A 12 11.06 -6.90 3.31
C LEU A 12 9.57 -6.57 3.56
N LEU A 13 8.69 -7.12 2.74
CA LEU A 13 7.25 -7.03 2.93
C LEU A 13 6.80 -8.37 3.52
N ARG A 14 6.46 -8.40 4.80
CA ARG A 14 6.11 -9.61 5.52
C ARG A 14 4.73 -9.56 6.17
N PRO A 15 4.15 -10.70 6.53
CA PRO A 15 2.94 -10.72 7.34
C PRO A 15 3.09 -9.88 8.61
N TRP A 16 1.98 -9.29 9.03
CA TRP A 16 1.87 -8.65 10.34
C TRP A 16 2.03 -9.66 11.47
N THR A 17 2.66 -9.23 12.55
CA THR A 17 2.70 -9.96 13.82
C THR A 17 2.13 -9.06 14.93
N PRO A 18 1.66 -9.62 16.06
CA PRO A 18 1.14 -8.81 17.16
C PRO A 18 2.17 -7.81 17.71
N GLU A 19 3.44 -8.13 17.64
CA GLU A 19 4.56 -7.31 18.13
C GLU A 19 4.76 -6.02 17.30
N ASP A 20 4.18 -5.95 16.11
CA ASP A 20 4.26 -4.78 15.23
C ASP A 20 3.32 -3.65 15.65
N ALA A 21 2.33 -3.93 16.51
CA ALA A 21 1.25 -3.01 16.83
C ALA A 21 1.76 -1.68 17.43
N ASP A 22 2.67 -1.74 18.40
CA ASP A 22 3.22 -0.54 19.05
C ASP A 22 4.00 0.33 18.04
N ARG A 23 4.77 -0.30 17.16
CA ARG A 23 5.53 0.43 16.14
C ARG A 23 4.59 1.06 15.11
N LEU A 24 3.57 0.35 14.65
CA LEU A 24 2.58 0.89 13.72
C LEU A 24 1.81 2.04 14.37
N LEU A 25 1.42 1.91 15.64
CA LEU A 25 0.78 2.99 16.38
C LEU A 25 1.66 4.24 16.42
N GLY A 26 2.95 4.10 16.72
CA GLY A 26 3.90 5.20 16.70
C GLY A 26 3.98 5.90 15.35
N ILE A 27 3.99 5.15 14.25
CA ILE A 27 3.98 5.72 12.89
C ILE A 27 2.68 6.49 12.63
N LEU A 28 1.52 5.93 12.98
CA LEU A 28 0.22 6.57 12.75
C LEU A 28 -0.02 7.81 13.65
N GLN A 29 0.82 8.02 14.65
CA GLN A 29 0.82 9.22 15.50
C GLN A 29 1.84 10.27 15.05
N GLU A 30 2.64 10.01 14.03
CA GLU A 30 3.55 11.01 13.48
C GLU A 30 2.79 12.26 12.98
N PRO A 31 3.32 13.47 13.16
CA PRO A 31 2.68 14.69 12.66
C PRO A 31 2.37 14.61 11.17
N ASP A 32 1.18 14.98 10.76
CA ASP A 32 0.72 15.04 9.35
C ASP A 32 0.77 13.71 8.57
N ILE A 33 1.05 12.57 9.21
CA ILE A 33 1.13 11.27 8.52
C ILE A 33 -0.20 10.88 7.84
N LEU A 34 -1.32 11.24 8.47
CA LEU A 34 -2.68 10.98 8.00
C LEU A 34 -3.31 12.18 7.25
N ARG A 35 -2.54 13.24 6.98
CA ARG A 35 -3.07 14.51 6.42
C ARG A 35 -3.94 14.31 5.17
N TYR A 36 -3.63 13.34 4.35
CA TYR A 36 -4.31 13.07 3.07
C TYR A 36 -5.22 11.84 3.10
N PHE A 37 -5.41 11.25 4.27
CA PHE A 37 -6.31 10.13 4.45
C PHE A 37 -7.74 10.61 4.78
N PRO A 38 -8.77 9.80 4.51
CA PRO A 38 -10.15 10.15 4.86
C PRO A 38 -10.35 10.42 6.35
N ARG A 39 -9.60 9.70 7.18
CA ARG A 39 -9.52 9.94 8.62
C ARG A 39 -8.16 10.55 8.95
N THR A 40 -8.19 11.77 9.47
CA THR A 40 -6.98 12.55 9.79
C THR A 40 -6.59 12.49 11.27
N GLU A 41 -7.51 12.01 12.16
CA GLU A 41 -7.22 11.88 13.58
C GLU A 41 -6.28 10.69 13.84
N PRO A 42 -5.38 10.82 14.82
CA PRO A 42 -4.54 9.72 15.26
C PRO A 42 -5.37 8.49 15.66
N TRP A 43 -4.86 7.33 15.33
CA TRP A 43 -5.55 6.08 15.67
C TRP A 43 -5.35 5.74 17.15
N PRO A 44 -6.39 5.24 17.85
CA PRO A 44 -6.20 4.60 19.15
C PRO A 44 -5.55 3.22 18.96
N SER A 45 -4.96 2.67 20.04
CA SER A 45 -4.31 1.35 20.01
C SER A 45 -5.23 0.25 19.49
N GLU A 46 -6.48 0.21 19.94
CA GLU A 46 -7.47 -0.77 19.50
C GLU A 46 -7.80 -0.62 17.99
N GLY A 47 -7.55 0.56 17.42
CA GLY A 47 -7.68 0.79 15.97
C GLY A 47 -6.59 0.08 15.18
N VAL A 48 -5.36 0.07 15.72
CA VAL A 48 -4.22 -0.65 15.13
C VAL A 48 -4.43 -2.16 15.19
N ASP A 49 -4.89 -2.68 16.34
CA ASP A 49 -5.17 -4.11 16.49
C ASP A 49 -6.24 -4.57 15.50
N ARG A 50 -7.32 -3.78 15.35
CA ARG A 50 -8.37 -4.06 14.35
C ARG A 50 -7.84 -4.00 12.92
N TYR A 51 -6.97 -3.06 12.61
CA TYR A 51 -6.33 -2.96 11.29
C TYR A 51 -5.49 -4.19 10.96
N ILE A 52 -4.63 -4.62 11.88
CA ILE A 52 -3.81 -5.82 11.71
C ILE A 52 -4.71 -7.07 11.52
N ALA A 53 -5.70 -7.24 12.39
CA ALA A 53 -6.64 -8.35 12.31
C ALA A 53 -7.42 -8.35 10.99
N HIS A 54 -7.90 -7.18 10.54
CA HIS A 54 -8.59 -7.02 9.27
C HIS A 54 -7.73 -7.49 8.10
N HIS A 55 -6.47 -7.04 8.01
CA HIS A 55 -5.62 -7.41 6.88
C HIS A 55 -5.16 -8.87 6.93
N LEU A 56 -4.99 -9.47 8.11
CA LEU A 56 -4.78 -10.90 8.23
C LEU A 56 -5.99 -11.70 7.73
N SER A 57 -7.22 -11.27 8.05
CA SER A 57 -8.46 -11.87 7.52
C SER A 57 -8.60 -11.68 6.02
N HIS A 58 -8.34 -10.47 5.52
CA HIS A 58 -8.39 -10.14 4.10
C HIS A 58 -7.46 -11.05 3.26
N TRP A 59 -6.26 -11.36 3.79
CA TRP A 59 -5.36 -12.33 3.18
C TRP A 59 -5.98 -13.74 3.08
N GLN A 60 -6.67 -14.19 4.13
CA GLN A 60 -7.32 -15.51 4.13
C GLN A 60 -8.49 -15.59 3.14
N GLU A 61 -9.22 -14.50 2.98
CA GLU A 61 -10.44 -14.43 2.17
C GLU A 61 -10.14 -14.14 0.70
N ARG A 62 -9.14 -13.30 0.41
CA ARG A 62 -8.88 -12.74 -0.92
C ARG A 62 -7.53 -13.16 -1.53
N GLY A 63 -6.62 -13.73 -0.74
CA GLY A 63 -5.27 -14.06 -1.19
C GLY A 63 -4.36 -12.85 -1.42
N CYS A 64 -4.79 -11.67 -0.99
CA CYS A 64 -4.02 -10.43 -0.97
C CYS A 64 -4.37 -9.61 0.28
N GLY A 65 -3.58 -8.60 0.60
CA GLY A 65 -3.77 -7.73 1.77
C GLY A 65 -2.56 -6.85 1.98
N HIS A 66 -2.50 -6.19 3.13
CA HIS A 66 -1.36 -5.34 3.48
C HIS A 66 -0.27 -6.13 4.23
N TRP A 67 0.96 -5.91 3.83
CA TRP A 67 2.17 -6.34 4.54
C TRP A 67 2.69 -5.25 5.46
N ALA A 68 3.37 -5.64 6.52
CA ALA A 68 4.33 -4.80 7.19
C ALA A 68 5.53 -4.57 6.28
N VAL A 69 5.92 -3.32 6.08
CA VAL A 69 7.13 -2.94 5.34
C VAL A 69 8.28 -2.79 6.33
N VAL A 70 9.34 -3.55 6.13
CA VAL A 70 10.48 -3.65 7.06
C VAL A 70 11.77 -3.31 6.33
N THR A 71 12.66 -2.58 7.00
CA THR A 71 14.04 -2.36 6.56
C THR A 71 14.92 -3.50 7.08
N PRO A 72 15.54 -4.31 6.19
CA PRO A 72 16.30 -5.49 6.63
C PRO A 72 17.53 -5.14 7.48
N ALA A 73 18.04 -3.90 7.37
CA ALA A 73 19.25 -3.47 8.07
C ALA A 73 19.11 -3.48 9.60
N ASP A 74 17.94 -3.15 10.10
CA ASP A 74 17.64 -3.03 11.53
C ASP A 74 16.39 -3.81 11.96
N GLY A 75 15.71 -4.45 11.00
CA GLY A 75 14.49 -5.21 11.25
C GLY A 75 13.29 -4.38 11.64
N GLN A 76 13.35 -3.05 11.46
CA GLN A 76 12.27 -2.16 11.89
C GLN A 76 11.12 -2.09 10.89
N VAL A 77 9.90 -2.11 11.41
CA VAL A 77 8.71 -1.77 10.63
C VAL A 77 8.73 -0.26 10.36
N VAL A 78 8.66 0.10 9.07
CA VAL A 78 8.64 1.49 8.61
C VAL A 78 7.30 1.89 8.01
N GLY A 79 6.30 1.01 8.05
CA GLY A 79 4.95 1.28 7.55
C GLY A 79 4.28 0.05 6.98
N TRP A 80 3.37 0.27 6.06
CA TRP A 80 2.64 -0.79 5.38
C TRP A 80 2.49 -0.52 3.89
N ASN A 81 2.31 -1.60 3.14
CA ASN A 81 1.98 -1.58 1.72
C ASN A 81 1.21 -2.84 1.35
N GLY A 82 0.35 -2.77 0.38
CA GLY A 82 -0.33 -3.97 -0.12
C GLY A 82 -1.48 -3.70 -1.06
N LEU A 83 -2.31 -4.70 -1.21
CA LEU A 83 -3.49 -4.70 -2.06
C LEU A 83 -4.74 -4.86 -1.20
N GLU A 84 -5.73 -4.03 -1.45
CA GLU A 84 -7.03 -4.09 -0.77
C GLU A 84 -8.16 -4.09 -1.78
N PHE A 85 -9.09 -5.03 -1.61
CA PHE A 85 -10.31 -5.08 -2.40
C PHE A 85 -11.34 -4.08 -1.85
N LEU A 86 -11.88 -3.25 -2.73
CA LEU A 86 -12.89 -2.24 -2.43
C LEU A 86 -14.27 -2.75 -2.88
N PRO A 87 -15.09 -3.27 -1.97
CA PRO A 87 -16.37 -3.87 -2.34
C PRO A 87 -17.36 -2.88 -2.98
N GLU A 88 -17.26 -1.59 -2.64
CA GLU A 88 -18.15 -0.55 -3.17
C GLU A 88 -17.98 -0.33 -4.68
N THR A 89 -16.80 -0.59 -5.22
CA THR A 89 -16.47 -0.35 -6.64
C THR A 89 -16.05 -1.61 -7.38
N ASP A 90 -15.94 -2.74 -6.68
CA ASP A 90 -15.43 -4.02 -7.23
C ASP A 90 -14.00 -3.87 -7.83
N GLU A 91 -13.17 -3.04 -7.20
CA GLU A 91 -11.81 -2.76 -7.62
C GLU A 91 -10.80 -3.20 -6.56
N THR A 92 -9.57 -3.49 -6.99
CA THR A 92 -8.44 -3.71 -6.06
C THR A 92 -7.49 -2.53 -6.12
N GLU A 93 -7.21 -1.96 -4.95
CA GLU A 93 -6.32 -0.81 -4.79
C GLU A 93 -4.93 -1.26 -4.34
N VAL A 94 -3.87 -0.63 -4.86
CA VAL A 94 -2.56 -0.61 -4.21
C VAL A 94 -2.49 0.56 -3.25
N ALA A 95 -2.27 0.27 -1.97
CA ALA A 95 -2.21 1.28 -0.92
C ALA A 95 -0.92 1.18 -0.11
N TYR A 96 -0.47 2.29 0.47
CA TYR A 96 0.76 2.36 1.27
C TYR A 96 0.77 3.57 2.19
N LEU A 97 1.45 3.40 3.31
CA LEU A 97 1.82 4.46 4.24
C LEU A 97 3.18 4.10 4.84
N LEU A 98 4.14 5.02 4.77
CA LEU A 98 5.46 4.85 5.35
C LEU A 98 5.76 5.98 6.33
N SER A 99 6.46 5.67 7.42
CA SER A 99 7.01 6.62 8.38
C SER A 99 7.77 7.75 7.68
N ARG A 100 7.67 8.95 8.21
CA ARG A 100 8.33 10.15 7.67
C ARG A 100 9.85 10.03 7.61
N GLU A 101 10.43 9.27 8.53
CA GLU A 101 11.88 9.05 8.59
C GLU A 101 12.46 8.42 7.32
N VAL A 102 11.62 7.68 6.56
CA VAL A 102 12.03 6.99 5.32
C VAL A 102 11.50 7.66 4.04
N TRP A 103 10.89 8.83 4.14
CA TRP A 103 10.44 9.56 2.97
C TRP A 103 11.62 10.04 2.11
N GLY A 104 11.38 10.20 0.81
CA GLY A 104 12.42 10.64 -0.14
C GLY A 104 13.38 9.54 -0.60
N HIS A 105 13.40 8.37 0.04
CA HIS A 105 14.30 7.26 -0.30
C HIS A 105 13.77 6.34 -1.42
N GLY A 106 12.55 6.58 -1.92
CA GLY A 106 11.93 5.77 -2.98
C GLY A 106 11.32 4.45 -2.49
N TYR A 107 11.25 4.21 -1.19
CA TYR A 107 10.73 2.97 -0.60
C TYR A 107 9.26 2.74 -0.93
N ALA A 108 8.42 3.79 -0.93
CA ALA A 108 7.02 3.65 -1.32
C ALA A 108 6.87 3.16 -2.77
N THR A 109 7.70 3.64 -3.70
CA THR A 109 7.69 3.17 -5.10
C THR A 109 8.16 1.72 -5.20
N GLU A 110 9.18 1.35 -4.45
CA GLU A 110 9.73 -0.01 -4.43
C GLU A 110 8.70 -1.01 -3.87
N ALA A 111 8.10 -0.68 -2.74
CA ALA A 111 7.05 -1.50 -2.13
C ALA A 111 5.80 -1.61 -3.01
N ALA A 112 5.31 -0.49 -3.56
CA ALA A 112 4.13 -0.49 -4.44
C ALA A 112 4.36 -1.33 -5.70
N ARG A 113 5.54 -1.27 -6.32
CA ARG A 113 5.88 -2.13 -7.47
C ARG A 113 5.86 -3.61 -7.12
N ALA A 114 6.38 -3.98 -5.95
CA ALA A 114 6.36 -5.36 -5.48
C ALA A 114 4.92 -5.85 -5.27
N ALA A 115 4.05 -5.03 -4.66
CA ALA A 115 2.65 -5.34 -4.48
C ALA A 115 1.90 -5.47 -5.83
N LEU A 116 2.11 -4.55 -6.78
CA LEU A 116 1.54 -4.62 -8.12
C LEU A 116 1.96 -5.90 -8.85
N GLN A 117 3.26 -6.21 -8.84
CA GLN A 117 3.77 -7.45 -9.43
C GLN A 117 3.10 -8.67 -8.81
N PHE A 118 2.99 -8.73 -7.49
CA PHE A 118 2.31 -9.81 -6.78
C PHE A 118 0.83 -9.92 -7.21
N GLY A 119 0.11 -8.81 -7.24
CA GLY A 119 -1.30 -8.78 -7.65
C GLY A 119 -1.51 -9.35 -9.06
N PHE A 120 -0.65 -8.98 -10.00
CA PHE A 120 -0.74 -9.46 -11.37
C PHE A 120 -0.30 -10.91 -11.55
N THR A 121 0.69 -11.38 -10.77
CA THR A 121 1.24 -12.73 -10.96
C THR A 121 0.56 -13.79 -10.08
N ASN A 122 0.16 -13.44 -8.85
CA ASN A 122 -0.33 -14.39 -7.87
C ASN A 122 -1.83 -14.29 -7.61
N CYS A 123 -2.42 -13.07 -7.71
CA CYS A 123 -3.85 -12.88 -7.52
C CYS A 123 -4.64 -12.85 -8.84
N SER A 124 -3.98 -13.04 -9.98
CA SER A 124 -4.58 -13.04 -11.32
C SER A 124 -5.41 -11.80 -11.64
N LEU A 125 -5.06 -10.66 -11.04
CA LEU A 125 -5.72 -9.39 -11.33
C LEU A 125 -5.34 -8.90 -12.73
N ASP A 126 -6.29 -8.32 -13.45
CA ASP A 126 -6.06 -7.73 -14.78
C ASP A 126 -5.79 -6.23 -14.69
N LYS A 127 -6.34 -5.60 -13.65
CA LYS A 127 -6.22 -4.16 -13.39
C LYS A 127 -6.07 -3.92 -11.89
N ILE A 128 -5.25 -2.95 -11.52
CA ILE A 128 -5.11 -2.46 -10.14
C ILE A 128 -5.22 -0.95 -10.17
N ILE A 129 -6.00 -0.39 -9.23
CA ILE A 129 -6.13 1.05 -9.05
C ILE A 129 -5.20 1.56 -7.96
N GLY A 130 -5.01 2.88 -7.91
CA GLY A 130 -4.37 3.59 -6.81
C GLY A 130 -5.12 4.88 -6.55
N LEU A 131 -5.42 5.16 -5.30
CA LEU A 131 -6.16 6.34 -4.88
C LEU A 131 -5.25 7.29 -4.11
N THR A 132 -5.38 8.59 -4.38
CA THR A 132 -4.60 9.58 -3.63
C THR A 132 -5.30 10.95 -3.63
N HIS A 133 -5.13 11.68 -2.54
CA HIS A 133 -5.63 13.05 -2.45
C HIS A 133 -4.98 13.93 -3.55
N PRO A 134 -5.73 14.83 -4.22
CA PRO A 134 -5.20 15.69 -5.28
C PRO A 134 -3.96 16.50 -4.89
N GLU A 135 -3.88 16.93 -3.65
CA GLU A 135 -2.73 17.70 -3.12
C GLU A 135 -1.55 16.83 -2.68
N ASN A 136 -1.72 15.50 -2.59
CA ASN A 136 -0.63 14.58 -2.22
C ASN A 136 0.30 14.32 -3.43
N VAL A 137 1.08 15.34 -3.77
CA VAL A 137 2.01 15.28 -4.91
C VAL A 137 3.02 14.13 -4.77
N ALA A 138 3.43 13.82 -3.54
CA ALA A 138 4.38 12.73 -3.28
C ALA A 138 3.78 11.37 -3.67
N SER A 139 2.55 11.07 -3.21
CA SER A 139 1.86 9.82 -3.55
C SER A 139 1.55 9.74 -5.05
N ARG A 140 1.09 10.86 -5.67
CA ARG A 140 0.87 10.90 -7.13
C ARG A 140 2.11 10.50 -7.91
N ARG A 141 3.29 11.02 -7.52
CA ARG A 141 4.58 10.65 -8.14
C ARG A 141 4.95 9.18 -7.92
N VAL A 142 4.57 8.58 -6.79
CA VAL A 142 4.78 7.14 -6.56
C VAL A 142 3.95 6.34 -7.55
N LEU A 143 2.64 6.64 -7.69
CA LEU A 143 1.75 5.96 -8.63
C LEU A 143 2.25 6.10 -10.08
N GLU A 144 2.63 7.31 -10.51
CA GLU A 144 3.20 7.58 -11.83
C GLU A 144 4.49 6.78 -12.08
N LYS A 145 5.40 6.71 -11.09
CA LYS A 145 6.60 5.87 -11.17
C LYS A 145 6.28 4.37 -11.22
N CYS A 146 5.14 3.96 -10.70
CA CYS A 146 4.61 2.60 -10.84
C CYS A 146 3.87 2.38 -12.16
N ARG A 147 3.94 3.33 -13.10
CA ARG A 147 3.29 3.30 -14.43
C ARG A 147 1.77 3.36 -14.37
N MET A 148 1.23 3.86 -13.29
CA MET A 148 -0.20 4.07 -13.17
C MET A 148 -0.56 5.40 -13.84
N ALA A 149 -1.57 5.39 -14.72
CA ALA A 149 -2.08 6.58 -15.37
C ALA A 149 -3.21 7.22 -14.56
N LEU A 150 -3.22 8.54 -14.45
CA LEU A 150 -4.34 9.28 -13.88
C LEU A 150 -5.53 9.18 -14.85
N ILE A 151 -6.66 8.69 -14.36
CA ILE A 151 -7.87 8.48 -15.15
C ILE A 151 -8.89 9.58 -14.90
N ASP A 152 -9.26 9.78 -13.64
CA ASP A 152 -10.29 10.73 -13.25
C ASP A 152 -10.13 11.12 -11.76
N ARG A 153 -11.14 11.83 -11.27
CA ARG A 153 -11.34 12.07 -9.84
C ARG A 153 -12.73 11.57 -9.47
N GLN A 154 -12.79 10.84 -8.38
CA GLN A 154 -14.03 10.27 -7.87
C GLN A 154 -14.08 10.36 -6.34
N PHE A 155 -15.29 10.23 -5.81
CA PHE A 155 -15.49 10.16 -4.37
C PHE A 155 -15.28 8.73 -3.87
N TYR A 156 -14.31 8.56 -2.98
CA TYR A 156 -14.06 7.35 -2.21
C TYR A 156 -13.99 7.74 -0.74
N PHE A 157 -14.56 6.94 0.14
CA PHE A 157 -14.53 7.17 1.58
C PHE A 157 -15.00 8.57 2.01
N GLY A 158 -15.90 9.20 1.23
CA GLY A 158 -16.45 10.52 1.51
C GLY A 158 -15.61 11.73 1.09
N ILE A 159 -14.47 11.53 0.44
CA ILE A 159 -13.61 12.59 -0.09
C ILE A 159 -13.31 12.39 -1.59
N GLU A 160 -13.01 13.50 -2.30
CA GLU A 160 -12.59 13.42 -3.69
C GLU A 160 -11.12 12.97 -3.78
N LEU A 161 -10.87 11.89 -4.51
CA LEU A 161 -9.53 11.35 -4.74
C LEU A 161 -9.22 11.28 -6.24
N CYS A 162 -7.95 11.46 -6.59
CA CYS A 162 -7.41 11.10 -7.90
C CYS A 162 -7.34 9.59 -8.00
N ARG A 163 -7.98 9.02 -9.02
CA ARG A 163 -7.92 7.61 -9.34
C ARG A 163 -6.93 7.37 -10.46
N TYR A 164 -5.96 6.54 -10.17
CA TYR A 164 -4.97 6.01 -11.10
C TYR A 164 -5.27 4.55 -11.36
N TRP A 165 -4.84 4.01 -12.50
CA TRP A 165 -4.80 2.57 -12.68
C TRP A 165 -3.62 2.14 -13.54
N VAL A 166 -3.35 0.84 -13.54
CA VAL A 166 -2.47 0.16 -14.48
C VAL A 166 -3.05 -1.22 -14.78
N GLU A 167 -2.97 -1.62 -16.04
CA GLU A 167 -3.35 -2.95 -16.50
C GLU A 167 -2.14 -3.88 -16.52
N ARG A 168 -2.37 -5.19 -16.36
CA ARG A 168 -1.31 -6.21 -16.33
C ARG A 168 -0.37 -6.11 -17.54
N GLU A 169 -0.93 -6.03 -18.74
CA GLU A 169 -0.14 -5.97 -19.98
C GLU A 169 0.75 -4.74 -20.01
N GLU A 170 0.23 -3.59 -19.60
CA GLU A 170 0.94 -2.33 -19.55
C GLU A 170 2.06 -2.34 -18.51
N PHE A 171 1.79 -2.93 -17.34
CA PHE A 171 2.79 -3.06 -16.28
C PHE A 171 4.02 -3.87 -16.75
N PHE A 172 3.81 -4.96 -17.51
CA PHE A 172 4.89 -5.83 -17.98
C PHE A 172 5.45 -5.47 -19.36
N SER A 173 4.78 -4.66 -20.19
CA SER A 173 5.17 -4.40 -21.58
C SER A 173 6.57 -3.80 -21.76
N GLN A 174 7.08 -3.07 -20.78
CA GLN A 174 8.40 -2.42 -20.85
C GLN A 174 9.50 -3.15 -20.07
N ALA A 175 9.23 -4.30 -19.49
CA ALA A 175 10.28 -5.15 -18.91
C ALA A 175 11.14 -5.84 -20.00
N LYS A 176 10.72 -5.73 -21.30
CA LYS A 176 11.40 -6.37 -22.45
C LYS A 176 12.31 -5.41 -23.24
N GLY A 177 12.50 -4.18 -22.80
CA GLY A 177 13.24 -3.14 -23.54
C GLY A 177 14.39 -2.49 -22.76
N GLY A 178 15.07 -3.23 -21.87
CA GLY A 178 16.23 -2.75 -21.14
C GLY A 178 17.35 -3.78 -21.15
#